data_06c2e5b4cc918d457b0c9011546ab113
#
_entry.id   06c2e5b4cc918d457b0c9011546ab113
#
_cell.length_a   1.000
_cell.length_b   1.000
_cell.length_c   1.000
_cell.angle_alpha   90.00
_cell.angle_beta   90.00
_cell.angle_gamma   90.00
#
_symmetry.space_group_name_H-M   'P 1'
#
loop_
_entity.id
_entity.type
_entity.pdbx_description
1 polymer ?
#
loop_
_entity_poly.entity_id
_entity_poly.type
_entity_poly.pdbx_seq_one_letter_code
_entity_poly.pdbx_strand_id
1 'polypeptide(L)'
;MSNQSKKGKLFLALLVPVCILNACTSTGKKPGNADSSKKEETRKVQYLSEPLISSIYTADPSAHVFAGKIYIYPSHDIDAGIPENDNGDHFAMKDYHILSMDSIGGKVTDHGVGFDIKDIPWAGRQLWAPDAAYKNGTYYLYFPVKDKKDVFRIGVATSTNPAGPFKADSEPIAGSYSIDPAVFTDTDGKTYMYFGGIWGGQLQRWITGKYDANGSKTDSKQEDAPAINCKVALLKPDMKNFDGKVKDVLIVDSLGKPLLTKDHNRRFFEGSWMHKYNGKYYFTYSTGDTHFLCYAVSSSPLGPFTYKGVFMKPVQGWTTHHSIVEIKGRWFIFYHDTQLSGKTHLRNIKVTQLQHNADGSIKLIDPFLQD
;
A
#
# COMPACT_ATOMS: atom_id res chain seq x y z
N MET A 1 3.52 40.96 -52.03
CA MET A 1 4.26 42.08 -51.44
C MET A 1 4.56 41.68 -50.02
N SER A 2 5.78 41.10 -49.80
CA SER A 2 6.96 41.70 -49.15
C SER A 2 6.67 42.11 -47.73
N ASN A 3 7.26 41.57 -46.69
CA ASN A 3 8.71 41.63 -46.47
C ASN A 3 9.13 40.66 -45.31
N GLN A 4 10.24 39.99 -45.51
CA GLN A 4 10.96 39.23 -44.50
C GLN A 4 11.76 40.17 -43.58
N SER A 5 11.91 39.83 -42.30
CA SER A 5 13.00 40.34 -41.48
C SER A 5 13.63 39.17 -40.68
N LYS A 6 14.81 38.78 -41.09
CA LYS A 6 15.78 37.96 -40.37
C LYS A 6 16.39 38.78 -39.23
N LYS A 7 16.48 38.23 -38.03
CA LYS A 7 17.46 38.70 -37.02
C LYS A 7 18.25 37.52 -36.47
N GLY A 8 19.56 37.67 -36.63
CA GLY A 8 20.56 36.66 -36.35
C GLY A 8 20.84 36.43 -34.86
N LYS A 9 21.31 35.23 -34.58
CA LYS A 9 21.84 34.82 -33.30
C LYS A 9 23.31 35.22 -33.18
N LEU A 10 23.64 35.95 -32.13
CA LEU A 10 24.99 36.31 -31.74
C LEU A 10 25.48 35.26 -30.72
N PHE A 11 26.51 34.51 -31.11
CA PHE A 11 27.27 33.63 -30.22
C PHE A 11 28.33 34.45 -29.50
N LEU A 12 28.32 34.46 -28.17
CA LEU A 12 29.37 35.04 -27.34
C LEU A 12 30.23 33.89 -26.79
N ALA A 13 31.45 33.77 -27.31
CA ALA A 13 32.44 32.83 -26.79
C ALA A 13 33.21 33.51 -25.63
N LEU A 14 33.19 32.88 -24.46
CA LEU A 14 34.02 33.26 -23.33
C LEU A 14 35.34 32.47 -23.38
N LEU A 15 36.44 33.19 -23.56
CA LEU A 15 37.82 32.71 -23.42
C LEU A 15 38.18 32.67 -21.92
N VAL A 16 38.68 31.54 -21.45
CA VAL A 16 39.30 31.37 -20.14
C VAL A 16 40.84 31.47 -20.32
N PRO A 17 41.56 32.30 -19.57
CA PRO A 17 43.02 32.35 -19.65
C PRO A 17 43.67 31.24 -18.81
N VAL A 18 44.60 30.52 -19.43
CA VAL A 18 45.49 29.55 -18.79
C VAL A 18 46.65 30.34 -18.16
N CYS A 19 46.80 30.26 -16.83
CA CYS A 19 47.98 30.71 -16.14
C CYS A 19 48.96 29.53 -15.97
N ILE A 20 50.11 29.65 -16.69
CA ILE A 20 51.29 28.79 -16.50
C ILE A 20 52.10 29.41 -15.36
N LEU A 21 52.36 28.68 -14.30
CA LEU A 21 53.34 29.04 -13.28
C LEU A 21 54.42 27.98 -13.16
N ASN A 22 55.61 28.49 -13.30
CA ASN A 22 56.90 27.78 -13.32
C ASN A 22 57.23 27.07 -12.01
N ALA A 23 57.88 25.94 -12.17
CA ALA A 23 58.51 25.16 -11.11
C ALA A 23 59.70 25.86 -10.47
N CYS A 24 59.75 25.82 -9.14
CA CYS A 24 61.03 25.96 -8.40
C CYS A 24 61.24 24.70 -7.58
N THR A 25 62.32 24.02 -7.85
CA THR A 25 62.83 22.86 -7.12
C THR A 25 63.39 23.28 -5.74
N SER A 26 62.91 22.62 -4.69
CA SER A 26 63.66 22.51 -3.41
C SER A 26 63.50 21.12 -2.83
N THR A 27 64.65 20.50 -2.61
CA THR A 27 64.83 19.20 -1.97
C THR A 27 64.52 19.27 -0.50
N GLY A 28 63.55 18.45 -0.03
CA GLY A 28 63.22 18.32 1.37
C GLY A 28 62.54 16.97 1.70
N LYS A 29 63.14 16.24 2.60
CA LYS A 29 62.86 14.93 3.16
C LYS A 29 61.39 14.50 3.18
N LYS A 30 61.07 13.23 2.77
CA LYS A 30 59.85 12.50 3.02
C LYS A 30 59.55 12.31 4.50
N PRO A 31 58.31 12.61 4.96
CA PRO A 31 57.72 11.94 6.08
C PRO A 31 56.80 10.81 5.58
N GLY A 32 56.71 9.75 6.38
CA GLY A 32 56.09 8.52 6.02
C GLY A 32 54.58 8.62 5.70
N ASN A 33 54.16 7.76 4.78
CA ASN A 33 52.79 7.46 4.43
C ASN A 33 52.08 6.90 5.69
N ALA A 34 51.20 7.70 6.25
CA ALA A 34 50.08 7.18 7.05
C ALA A 34 48.96 6.92 6.07
N ASP A 35 48.82 5.66 5.67
CA ASP A 35 47.68 5.12 4.94
C ASP A 35 46.44 5.19 5.85
N SER A 36 45.70 6.29 5.75
CA SER A 36 44.40 6.43 6.40
C SER A 36 43.28 6.07 5.40
N SER A 37 43.27 4.85 4.91
CA SER A 37 42.07 4.26 4.34
C SER A 37 41.10 3.96 5.51
N LYS A 38 40.43 4.99 6.01
CA LYS A 38 39.17 4.79 6.74
C LYS A 38 38.21 4.13 5.78
N LYS A 39 38.08 2.80 5.86
CA LYS A 39 36.90 2.10 5.38
C LYS A 39 35.71 2.79 6.05
N GLU A 40 34.90 3.51 5.29
CA GLU A 40 33.55 3.83 5.71
C GLU A 40 32.86 2.48 5.97
N GLU A 41 32.75 2.11 7.22
CA GLU A 41 31.84 1.04 7.63
C GLU A 41 30.43 1.50 7.23
N THR A 42 29.91 0.95 6.15
CA THR A 42 28.50 1.09 5.81
C THR A 42 27.70 0.56 6.98
N ARG A 43 27.13 1.46 7.79
CA ARG A 43 26.23 1.10 8.89
C ARG A 43 25.14 0.18 8.34
N LYS A 44 25.04 -1.04 8.86
CA LYS A 44 23.97 -1.95 8.53
C LYS A 44 22.67 -1.34 9.03
N VAL A 45 21.70 -1.18 8.13
CA VAL A 45 20.34 -0.80 8.48
C VAL A 45 19.79 -1.85 9.45
N GLN A 46 19.32 -1.40 10.62
CA GLN A 46 18.67 -2.27 11.60
C GLN A 46 17.16 -2.10 11.48
N TYR A 47 16.45 -3.20 11.28
CA TYR A 47 15.01 -3.20 11.14
C TYR A 47 14.32 -3.41 12.50
N LEU A 48 13.17 -2.77 12.70
CA LEU A 48 12.34 -2.94 13.90
C LEU A 48 11.81 -4.38 14.04
N SER A 49 11.53 -5.03 12.92
CA SER A 49 11.00 -6.40 12.86
C SER A 49 11.64 -7.17 11.72
N GLU A 50 11.72 -8.48 11.86
CA GLU A 50 12.21 -9.38 10.83
C GLU A 50 11.06 -9.91 9.95
N PRO A 51 11.34 -10.35 8.71
CA PRO A 51 10.36 -10.99 7.84
C PRO A 51 9.72 -12.21 8.50
N LEU A 52 8.39 -12.33 8.38
CA LEU A 52 7.64 -13.47 8.95
C LEU A 52 7.96 -14.79 8.24
N ILE A 53 8.28 -14.72 6.95
CA ILE A 53 8.67 -15.84 6.11
C ILE A 53 9.70 -15.34 5.09
N SER A 54 10.66 -16.20 4.73
CA SER A 54 11.74 -15.89 3.78
C SER A 54 11.85 -16.87 2.62
N SER A 55 11.01 -17.90 2.58
CA SER A 55 10.99 -18.90 1.50
C SER A 55 10.24 -18.44 0.26
N ILE A 56 9.36 -17.43 0.40
CA ILE A 56 8.59 -16.78 -0.66
C ILE A 56 8.55 -15.28 -0.41
N TYR A 57 8.34 -14.49 -1.45
CA TYR A 57 8.10 -13.06 -1.33
C TYR A 57 6.62 -12.77 -1.11
N THR A 58 6.30 -11.97 -0.11
CA THR A 58 4.91 -11.70 0.30
C THR A 58 4.72 -10.21 0.62
N ALA A 59 3.53 -9.69 0.34
CA ALA A 59 3.20 -8.29 0.56
C ALA A 59 1.76 -8.08 1.01
N ASP A 60 1.38 -6.83 1.25
CA ASP A 60 0.00 -6.39 1.45
C ASP A 60 -0.75 -7.26 2.47
N PRO A 61 -0.22 -7.45 3.69
CA PRO A 61 -0.72 -8.46 4.62
C PRO A 61 -2.10 -8.10 5.16
N SER A 62 -3.11 -8.90 4.85
CA SER A 62 -4.40 -8.87 5.52
C SER A 62 -4.41 -9.93 6.62
N ALA A 63 -4.36 -9.50 7.89
CA ALA A 63 -4.28 -10.38 9.04
C ALA A 63 -5.58 -10.38 9.84
N HIS A 64 -6.04 -11.58 10.22
CA HIS A 64 -7.27 -11.79 10.98
C HIS A 64 -7.08 -12.87 12.05
N VAL A 65 -7.88 -12.81 13.12
CA VAL A 65 -7.95 -13.87 14.12
C VAL A 65 -9.22 -14.69 13.87
N PHE A 66 -9.05 -15.92 13.39
CA PHE A 66 -10.14 -16.87 13.21
C PHE A 66 -9.96 -18.07 14.12
N ALA A 67 -10.99 -18.40 14.90
CA ALA A 67 -10.95 -19.51 15.86
C ALA A 67 -9.72 -19.49 16.81
N GLY A 68 -9.27 -18.29 17.21
CA GLY A 68 -8.14 -18.09 18.12
C GLY A 68 -6.75 -18.19 17.48
N LYS A 69 -6.66 -18.40 16.17
CA LYS A 69 -5.44 -18.49 15.40
C LYS A 69 -5.33 -17.29 14.44
N ILE A 70 -4.12 -16.78 14.24
CA ILE A 70 -3.85 -15.67 13.32
C ILE A 70 -3.68 -16.26 11.92
N TYR A 71 -4.49 -15.78 10.97
CA TYR A 71 -4.35 -16.06 9.55
C TYR A 71 -3.94 -14.78 8.83
N ILE A 72 -3.06 -14.91 7.85
CA ILE A 72 -2.56 -13.80 7.04
C ILE A 72 -2.77 -14.17 5.58
N TYR A 73 -3.38 -13.25 4.85
CA TYR A 73 -3.70 -13.35 3.43
C TYR A 73 -2.86 -12.30 2.69
N PRO A 74 -1.62 -12.61 2.30
CA PRO A 74 -0.76 -11.68 1.59
C PRO A 74 -0.91 -11.80 0.08
N SER A 75 -0.49 -10.77 -0.64
CA SER A 75 -0.06 -10.92 -2.04
C SER A 75 1.17 -11.83 -2.10
N HIS A 76 1.27 -12.69 -3.12
CA HIS A 76 2.45 -13.50 -3.40
C HIS A 76 3.24 -12.87 -4.56
N ASP A 77 4.32 -12.20 -4.22
CA ASP A 77 5.17 -11.48 -5.18
C ASP A 77 6.01 -12.46 -6.01
N ILE A 78 6.07 -12.19 -7.31
CA ILE A 78 6.89 -12.95 -8.26
C ILE A 78 7.72 -12.02 -9.15
N ASP A 79 8.92 -12.42 -9.51
CA ASP A 79 9.73 -11.71 -10.51
C ASP A 79 9.32 -12.14 -11.93
N ALA A 80 8.48 -11.33 -12.56
CA ALA A 80 8.01 -11.58 -13.93
C ALA A 80 8.91 -10.93 -14.99
N GLY A 81 10.03 -10.31 -14.59
CA GLY A 81 10.95 -9.62 -15.51
C GLY A 81 10.36 -8.36 -16.16
N ILE A 82 9.28 -7.81 -15.60
CA ILE A 82 8.61 -6.60 -16.12
C ILE A 82 9.25 -5.37 -15.48
N PRO A 83 9.73 -4.37 -16.25
CA PRO A 83 10.25 -3.12 -15.68
C PRO A 83 9.21 -2.36 -14.86
N GLU A 84 9.66 -1.70 -13.79
CA GLU A 84 8.82 -0.85 -12.95
C GLU A 84 8.17 0.27 -13.76
N ASN A 85 6.89 0.54 -13.49
CA ASN A 85 6.13 1.62 -14.13
C ASN A 85 4.93 2.03 -13.27
N ASP A 86 4.37 3.22 -13.55
CA ASP A 86 3.22 3.81 -12.81
C ASP A 86 1.90 3.04 -12.97
N ASN A 87 1.82 2.12 -13.94
CA ASN A 87 0.64 1.24 -14.11
C ASN A 87 0.73 0.00 -13.21
N GLY A 88 1.86 -0.21 -12.50
CA GLY A 88 2.08 -1.33 -11.61
C GLY A 88 2.21 -2.68 -12.32
N ASP A 89 2.62 -2.72 -13.61
CA ASP A 89 2.67 -3.97 -14.39
C ASP A 89 3.68 -4.97 -13.82
N HIS A 90 4.71 -4.50 -13.14
CA HIS A 90 5.74 -5.31 -12.47
C HIS A 90 5.20 -6.08 -11.25
N PHE A 91 4.06 -5.68 -10.68
CA PHE A 91 3.34 -6.45 -9.66
C PHE A 91 2.44 -7.50 -10.33
N ALA A 92 3.05 -8.55 -10.88
CA ALA A 92 2.39 -9.54 -11.73
C ALA A 92 1.90 -10.78 -10.96
N MET A 93 1.43 -10.59 -9.71
CA MET A 93 0.97 -11.67 -8.83
C MET A 93 -0.16 -12.48 -9.45
N LYS A 94 -0.19 -13.80 -9.14
CA LYS A 94 -1.12 -14.77 -9.74
C LYS A 94 -1.88 -15.61 -8.72
N ASP A 95 -1.39 -15.71 -7.50
CA ASP A 95 -1.99 -16.54 -6.46
C ASP A 95 -1.80 -15.93 -5.08
N TYR A 96 -2.45 -16.52 -4.07
CA TYR A 96 -2.23 -16.22 -2.67
C TYR A 96 -1.82 -17.48 -1.92
N HIS A 97 -0.67 -17.42 -1.26
CA HIS A 97 -0.33 -18.33 -0.18
C HIS A 97 -1.03 -17.88 1.10
N ILE A 98 -1.65 -18.80 1.82
CA ILE A 98 -2.27 -18.49 3.10
C ILE A 98 -1.31 -18.87 4.22
N LEU A 99 -1.01 -17.89 5.07
CA LEU A 99 -0.11 -18.09 6.20
C LEU A 99 -0.89 -18.13 7.51
N SER A 100 -0.35 -18.81 8.51
CA SER A 100 -0.92 -18.76 9.85
C SER A 100 0.13 -18.87 10.95
N MET A 101 -0.21 -18.37 12.14
CA MET A 101 0.58 -18.54 13.37
C MET A 101 -0.34 -18.59 14.59
N ASP A 102 0.09 -19.27 15.65
CA ASP A 102 -0.70 -19.39 16.90
C ASP A 102 -0.53 -18.16 17.81
N SER A 103 0.59 -17.44 17.66
CA SER A 103 0.89 -16.23 18.41
C SER A 103 1.92 -15.38 17.69
N ILE A 104 1.98 -14.09 18.00
CA ILE A 104 3.04 -13.19 17.53
C ILE A 104 4.40 -13.71 18.04
N GLY A 105 5.38 -13.77 17.12
CA GLY A 105 6.70 -14.34 17.36
C GLY A 105 6.74 -15.88 17.34
N GLY A 106 5.60 -16.54 17.12
CA GLY A 106 5.53 -17.99 16.93
C GLY A 106 5.93 -18.43 15.52
N LYS A 107 5.97 -19.76 15.32
CA LYS A 107 6.25 -20.34 14.00
C LYS A 107 5.16 -19.95 13.01
N VAL A 108 5.56 -19.45 11.84
CA VAL A 108 4.67 -19.25 10.69
C VAL A 108 4.54 -20.55 9.92
N THR A 109 3.30 -20.91 9.60
CA THR A 109 2.97 -22.05 8.73
C THR A 109 2.49 -21.48 7.40
N ASP A 110 3.15 -21.85 6.31
CA ASP A 110 2.66 -21.66 4.95
C ASP A 110 1.78 -22.85 4.57
N HIS A 111 0.51 -22.60 4.27
CA HIS A 111 -0.46 -23.61 3.82
C HIS A 111 -0.41 -23.85 2.31
N GLY A 112 0.51 -23.17 1.60
CA GLY A 112 0.58 -23.20 0.15
C GLY A 112 -0.48 -22.32 -0.51
N VAL A 113 -0.68 -22.53 -1.81
CA VAL A 113 -1.63 -21.77 -2.61
C VAL A 113 -3.07 -22.10 -2.19
N GLY A 114 -3.71 -21.13 -1.55
CA GLY A 114 -5.12 -21.22 -1.15
C GLY A 114 -6.09 -20.66 -2.20
N PHE A 115 -5.58 -19.85 -3.16
CA PHE A 115 -6.36 -19.26 -4.25
C PHE A 115 -5.46 -18.87 -5.42
N ASP A 116 -5.92 -19.11 -6.66
CA ASP A 116 -5.13 -18.89 -7.88
C ASP A 116 -5.98 -18.17 -8.93
N ILE A 117 -5.39 -17.26 -9.68
CA ILE A 117 -6.04 -16.46 -10.73
C ILE A 117 -6.69 -17.33 -11.82
N LYS A 118 -6.13 -18.51 -12.11
CA LYS A 118 -6.69 -19.46 -13.09
C LYS A 118 -8.08 -19.97 -12.71
N ASP A 119 -8.44 -19.92 -11.42
CA ASP A 119 -9.74 -20.37 -10.91
C ASP A 119 -10.79 -19.26 -10.94
N ILE A 120 -10.47 -18.07 -11.50
CA ILE A 120 -11.38 -16.93 -11.65
C ILE A 120 -11.82 -16.81 -13.11
N PRO A 121 -13.09 -17.12 -13.44
CA PRO A 121 -13.54 -17.22 -14.84
C PRO A 121 -13.42 -15.93 -15.66
N TRP A 122 -13.51 -14.78 -14.99
CA TRP A 122 -13.52 -13.46 -15.60
C TRP A 122 -12.17 -12.73 -15.53
N ALA A 123 -11.18 -13.27 -14.80
CA ALA A 123 -9.87 -12.64 -14.64
C ALA A 123 -9.07 -12.56 -15.94
N GLY A 124 -8.26 -11.52 -16.03
CA GLY A 124 -7.23 -11.34 -17.04
C GLY A 124 -5.83 -11.47 -16.46
N ARG A 125 -5.45 -10.60 -15.52
CA ARG A 125 -4.10 -10.56 -14.93
C ARG A 125 -4.07 -9.80 -13.58
N GLN A 126 -2.95 -9.89 -12.86
CA GLN A 126 -2.63 -9.09 -11.67
C GLN A 126 -3.65 -9.27 -10.53
N LEU A 127 -3.48 -10.35 -9.78
CA LEU A 127 -4.21 -10.65 -8.56
C LEU A 127 -3.52 -9.93 -7.39
N TRP A 128 -4.04 -8.73 -7.00
CA TRP A 128 -3.39 -7.83 -6.04
C TRP A 128 -3.91 -8.03 -4.61
N ALA A 129 -3.66 -7.06 -3.72
CA ALA A 129 -3.87 -7.11 -2.28
C ALA A 129 -5.26 -7.62 -1.86
N PRO A 130 -5.37 -8.80 -1.20
CA PRO A 130 -6.64 -9.37 -0.77
C PRO A 130 -7.05 -8.90 0.63
N ASP A 131 -8.30 -9.18 0.99
CA ASP A 131 -8.75 -9.20 2.37
C ASP A 131 -9.67 -10.39 2.64
N ALA A 132 -9.86 -10.75 3.91
CA ALA A 132 -10.69 -11.86 4.31
C ALA A 132 -11.71 -11.49 5.40
N ALA A 133 -12.82 -12.21 5.42
CA ALA A 133 -13.81 -12.11 6.48
C ALA A 133 -14.40 -13.48 6.82
N TYR A 134 -15.02 -13.59 7.99
CA TYR A 134 -15.74 -14.80 8.41
C TYR A 134 -17.17 -14.46 8.81
N LYS A 135 -18.11 -15.26 8.34
CA LYS A 135 -19.50 -15.16 8.74
C LYS A 135 -20.21 -16.50 8.61
N ASN A 136 -20.86 -16.93 9.68
CA ASN A 136 -21.76 -18.09 9.68
C ASN A 136 -21.15 -19.37 9.11
N GLY A 137 -19.92 -19.72 9.50
CA GLY A 137 -19.23 -20.93 9.05
C GLY A 137 -18.53 -20.81 7.70
N THR A 138 -18.60 -19.65 7.06
CA THR A 138 -17.98 -19.40 5.75
C THR A 138 -16.89 -18.35 5.86
N TYR A 139 -15.73 -18.62 5.28
CA TYR A 139 -14.66 -17.66 5.06
C TYR A 139 -14.81 -17.05 3.67
N TYR A 140 -14.71 -15.74 3.60
CA TYR A 140 -14.79 -14.96 2.38
C TYR A 140 -13.42 -14.35 2.10
N LEU A 141 -12.92 -14.50 0.89
CA LEU A 141 -11.70 -13.88 0.40
C LEU A 141 -12.08 -12.87 -0.67
N TYR A 142 -11.80 -11.60 -0.42
CA TYR A 142 -12.02 -10.50 -1.37
C TYR A 142 -10.72 -10.20 -2.07
N PHE A 143 -10.76 -10.07 -3.38
CA PHE A 143 -9.55 -9.90 -4.17
C PHE A 143 -9.78 -8.95 -5.34
N PRO A 144 -8.87 -8.00 -5.59
CA PRO A 144 -8.86 -7.21 -6.80
C PRO A 144 -8.08 -7.96 -7.87
N VAL A 145 -8.63 -8.01 -9.07
CA VAL A 145 -7.98 -8.57 -10.25
C VAL A 145 -8.41 -7.80 -11.48
N LYS A 146 -7.50 -7.56 -12.42
CA LYS A 146 -7.89 -7.00 -13.72
C LYS A 146 -8.70 -8.01 -14.51
N ASP A 147 -9.85 -7.56 -15.02
CA ASP A 147 -10.67 -8.34 -15.93
C ASP A 147 -9.99 -8.46 -17.32
N LYS A 148 -10.65 -9.15 -18.26
CA LYS A 148 -10.14 -9.34 -19.64
C LYS A 148 -10.06 -8.04 -20.47
N LYS A 149 -10.54 -6.92 -19.91
CA LYS A 149 -10.44 -5.57 -20.50
C LYS A 149 -9.40 -4.69 -19.77
N ASP A 150 -8.58 -5.30 -18.93
CA ASP A 150 -7.52 -4.64 -18.14
C ASP A 150 -8.06 -3.62 -17.12
N VAL A 151 -9.27 -3.83 -16.61
CA VAL A 151 -9.92 -3.00 -15.60
C VAL A 151 -10.00 -3.77 -14.29
N PHE A 152 -9.49 -3.18 -13.21
CA PHE A 152 -9.62 -3.78 -11.89
C PHE A 152 -11.07 -3.89 -11.43
N ARG A 153 -11.43 -5.09 -10.98
CA ARG A 153 -12.69 -5.44 -10.33
C ARG A 153 -12.37 -6.14 -9.02
N ILE A 154 -13.29 -6.06 -8.07
CA ILE A 154 -13.19 -6.83 -6.83
C ILE A 154 -14.09 -8.04 -6.95
N GLY A 155 -13.50 -9.22 -6.77
CA GLY A 155 -14.21 -10.48 -6.67
C GLY A 155 -14.34 -10.95 -5.24
N VAL A 156 -15.13 -12.00 -5.05
CA VAL A 156 -15.24 -12.74 -3.79
C VAL A 156 -15.10 -14.23 -4.04
N ALA A 157 -14.37 -14.91 -3.18
CA ALA A 157 -14.28 -16.36 -3.15
C ALA A 157 -14.64 -16.88 -1.76
N THR A 158 -15.10 -18.11 -1.65
CA THR A 158 -15.56 -18.70 -0.39
C THR A 158 -14.91 -20.03 -0.09
N SER A 159 -14.73 -20.31 1.21
CA SER A 159 -14.25 -21.60 1.72
C SER A 159 -14.88 -21.90 3.09
N THR A 160 -14.91 -23.16 3.47
CA THR A 160 -15.21 -23.60 4.86
C THR A 160 -13.95 -23.70 5.71
N ASN A 161 -12.76 -23.53 5.11
CA ASN A 161 -11.47 -23.55 5.78
C ASN A 161 -10.78 -22.21 5.61
N PRO A 162 -10.27 -21.57 6.68
CA PRO A 162 -9.58 -20.29 6.58
C PRO A 162 -8.31 -20.33 5.72
N ALA A 163 -7.68 -21.49 5.57
CA ALA A 163 -6.52 -21.69 4.70
C ALA A 163 -6.89 -22.05 3.24
N GLY A 164 -8.18 -22.05 2.90
CA GLY A 164 -8.65 -22.47 1.58
C GLY A 164 -8.76 -24.01 1.42
N PRO A 165 -8.87 -24.54 0.17
CA PRO A 165 -8.92 -23.74 -1.06
C PRO A 165 -10.19 -22.88 -1.13
N PHE A 166 -10.06 -21.70 -1.73
CA PHE A 166 -11.18 -20.80 -1.96
C PHE A 166 -11.75 -21.00 -3.37
N LYS A 167 -13.07 -20.87 -3.50
CA LYS A 167 -13.79 -20.97 -4.77
C LYS A 167 -14.34 -19.59 -5.14
N ALA A 168 -13.90 -19.05 -6.27
CA ALA A 168 -14.38 -17.76 -6.79
C ALA A 168 -15.84 -17.82 -7.25
N ASP A 169 -16.57 -16.73 -7.07
CA ASP A 169 -17.82 -16.49 -7.75
C ASP A 169 -17.57 -16.26 -9.25
N SER A 170 -18.57 -16.59 -10.09
CA SER A 170 -18.47 -16.53 -11.56
C SER A 170 -18.34 -15.11 -12.12
N GLU A 171 -18.68 -14.11 -11.35
CA GLU A 171 -18.66 -12.69 -11.71
C GLU A 171 -18.06 -11.85 -10.59
N PRO A 172 -17.47 -10.68 -10.87
CA PRO A 172 -17.04 -9.74 -9.84
C PRO A 172 -18.25 -9.20 -9.07
N ILE A 173 -18.01 -8.68 -7.88
CA ILE A 173 -19.02 -7.96 -7.09
C ILE A 173 -19.57 -6.81 -7.96
N ALA A 174 -20.87 -6.81 -8.20
CA ALA A 174 -21.52 -5.83 -9.06
C ALA A 174 -21.30 -4.40 -8.54
N GLY A 175 -20.81 -3.51 -9.42
CA GLY A 175 -20.49 -2.12 -9.06
C GLY A 175 -19.15 -1.93 -8.37
N SER A 176 -18.33 -2.99 -8.21
CA SER A 176 -16.97 -2.89 -7.69
C SER A 176 -15.98 -2.41 -8.75
N TYR A 177 -14.92 -1.77 -8.32
CA TYR A 177 -13.81 -1.29 -9.16
C TYR A 177 -12.59 -0.97 -8.31
N SER A 178 -11.43 -0.75 -8.94
CA SER A 178 -10.17 -0.44 -8.27
C SER A 178 -9.65 -1.60 -7.42
N ILE A 179 -8.87 -1.30 -6.36
CA ILE A 179 -8.05 -2.27 -5.63
C ILE A 179 -8.24 -2.16 -4.11
N ASP A 180 -7.51 -2.97 -3.37
CA ASP A 180 -7.31 -2.94 -1.92
C ASP A 180 -8.63 -3.00 -1.13
N PRO A 181 -9.46 -4.04 -1.35
CA PRO A 181 -10.62 -4.23 -0.48
C PRO A 181 -10.17 -4.46 0.95
N ALA A 182 -10.82 -3.78 1.89
CA ALA A 182 -10.68 -3.97 3.33
C ALA A 182 -12.08 -4.09 3.95
N VAL A 183 -12.36 -5.23 4.56
CA VAL A 183 -13.70 -5.57 5.04
C VAL A 183 -13.76 -5.47 6.56
N PHE A 184 -14.62 -4.62 7.05
CA PHE A 184 -14.84 -4.39 8.47
C PHE A 184 -16.27 -4.74 8.86
N THR A 185 -16.43 -5.67 9.80
CA THR A 185 -17.72 -5.98 10.42
C THR A 185 -17.83 -5.26 11.76
N ASP A 186 -18.80 -4.37 11.88
CA ASP A 186 -19.05 -3.61 13.11
C ASP A 186 -19.83 -4.44 14.13
N THR A 187 -19.87 -3.95 15.37
CA THR A 187 -20.55 -4.58 16.50
C THR A 187 -22.06 -4.71 16.33
N ASP A 188 -22.70 -3.94 15.43
CA ASP A 188 -24.11 -4.07 15.04
C ASP A 188 -24.34 -5.15 13.97
N GLY A 189 -23.29 -5.86 13.54
CA GLY A 189 -23.34 -6.92 12.54
C GLY A 189 -23.33 -6.43 11.08
N LYS A 190 -23.32 -5.12 10.84
CA LYS A 190 -23.14 -4.57 9.49
C LYS A 190 -21.70 -4.72 9.06
N THR A 191 -21.53 -5.06 7.79
CA THR A 191 -20.21 -5.26 7.18
C THR A 191 -19.99 -4.24 6.08
N TYR A 192 -18.88 -3.54 6.15
CA TYR A 192 -18.47 -2.50 5.22
C TYR A 192 -17.23 -2.97 4.45
N MET A 193 -17.16 -2.66 3.16
CA MET A 193 -15.96 -2.82 2.35
C MET A 193 -15.43 -1.44 1.98
N TYR A 194 -14.21 -1.14 2.40
CA TYR A 194 -13.44 0.02 1.96
C TYR A 194 -12.54 -0.43 0.83
N PHE A 195 -12.36 0.41 -0.21
CA PHE A 195 -11.54 0.01 -1.34
C PHE A 195 -11.11 1.22 -2.18
N GLY A 196 -10.06 1.03 -2.95
CA GLY A 196 -9.57 2.00 -3.92
C GLY A 196 -8.06 2.17 -3.84
N GLY A 197 -7.47 2.52 -4.96
CA GLY A 197 -6.09 2.97 -5.10
C GLY A 197 -5.94 3.76 -6.38
N ILE A 198 -5.18 4.86 -6.33
CA ILE A 198 -4.89 5.68 -7.51
C ILE A 198 -3.70 5.11 -8.30
N TRP A 199 -3.33 5.72 -9.42
CA TRP A 199 -2.31 5.28 -10.37
C TRP A 199 -2.62 3.86 -10.91
N GLY A 200 -1.75 2.89 -10.64
CA GLY A 200 -1.95 1.49 -11.04
C GLY A 200 -3.28 0.90 -10.57
N GLY A 201 -3.81 1.35 -9.43
CA GLY A 201 -5.12 0.96 -8.89
C GLY A 201 -6.32 1.55 -9.63
N GLN A 202 -6.11 2.45 -10.59
CA GLN A 202 -7.09 2.97 -11.55
C GLN A 202 -8.23 3.81 -10.96
N LEU A 203 -8.23 4.16 -9.66
CA LEU A 203 -9.34 4.88 -9.03
C LEU A 203 -9.61 6.24 -9.68
N GLN A 204 -8.55 6.95 -10.14
CA GLN A 204 -8.65 8.22 -10.85
C GLN A 204 -9.41 8.12 -12.18
N ARG A 205 -9.53 6.93 -12.76
CA ARG A 205 -10.30 6.69 -14.00
C ARG A 205 -11.80 6.48 -13.76
N TRP A 206 -12.22 6.52 -12.48
CA TRP A 206 -13.61 6.33 -12.07
C TRP A 206 -14.27 7.60 -11.51
N ILE A 207 -13.63 8.77 -11.63
CA ILE A 207 -14.12 10.05 -11.06
C ILE A 207 -15.56 10.39 -11.51
N THR A 208 -15.92 10.04 -12.76
CA THR A 208 -17.26 10.28 -13.30
C THR A 208 -18.28 9.20 -12.96
N GLY A 209 -17.90 8.18 -12.17
CA GLY A 209 -18.71 7.00 -11.89
C GLY A 209 -18.71 5.96 -13.01
N LYS A 210 -17.97 6.22 -14.11
CA LYS A 210 -17.75 5.28 -15.22
C LYS A 210 -16.24 5.20 -15.49
N TYR A 211 -15.78 4.01 -15.90
CA TYR A 211 -14.38 3.82 -16.25
C TYR A 211 -14.03 4.60 -17.52
N ASP A 212 -13.01 5.44 -17.42
CA ASP A 212 -12.41 6.14 -18.56
C ASP A 212 -11.09 5.46 -18.94
N ALA A 213 -11.12 4.69 -20.03
CA ALA A 213 -9.94 3.99 -20.53
C ALA A 213 -8.82 4.93 -21.00
N ASN A 214 -9.17 6.18 -21.38
CA ASN A 214 -8.24 7.24 -21.80
C ASN A 214 -7.91 8.21 -20.67
N GLY A 215 -8.44 7.97 -19.46
CA GLY A 215 -8.21 8.79 -18.28
C GLY A 215 -6.73 8.81 -17.84
N SER A 216 -6.38 9.76 -17.00
CA SER A 216 -5.00 9.90 -16.48
C SER A 216 -4.48 8.57 -15.90
N LYS A 217 -3.19 8.31 -16.08
CA LYS A 217 -2.49 7.21 -15.42
C LYS A 217 -2.11 7.53 -13.98
N THR A 218 -2.02 8.82 -13.65
CA THR A 218 -1.70 9.34 -12.33
C THR A 218 -2.87 10.19 -11.82
N ASP A 219 -2.75 10.76 -10.63
CA ASP A 219 -3.73 11.66 -10.06
C ASP A 219 -3.88 12.98 -10.84
N SER A 220 -4.82 13.80 -10.42
CA SER A 220 -5.10 15.08 -11.06
C SER A 220 -3.89 16.03 -10.97
N LYS A 221 -3.64 16.77 -12.07
CA LYS A 221 -2.70 17.89 -12.07
C LYS A 221 -3.26 19.16 -11.41
N GLN A 222 -4.52 19.12 -10.96
CA GLN A 222 -5.16 20.25 -10.27
C GLN A 222 -4.88 20.16 -8.77
N GLU A 223 -3.79 20.73 -8.34
CA GLU A 223 -3.27 20.68 -6.97
C GLU A 223 -4.31 21.15 -5.91
N ASP A 224 -5.13 22.15 -6.24
CA ASP A 224 -6.15 22.73 -5.35
C ASP A 224 -7.52 22.05 -5.46
N ALA A 225 -7.65 21.01 -6.29
CA ALA A 225 -8.86 20.21 -6.33
C ALA A 225 -8.96 19.29 -5.09
N PRO A 226 -10.17 18.88 -4.66
CA PRO A 226 -10.32 17.85 -3.64
C PRO A 226 -9.56 16.57 -4.01
N ALA A 227 -8.88 15.96 -3.03
CA ALA A 227 -8.19 14.69 -3.22
C ALA A 227 -9.18 13.58 -3.59
N ILE A 228 -8.71 12.61 -4.35
CA ILE A 228 -9.49 11.41 -4.65
C ILE A 228 -9.64 10.59 -3.37
N ASN A 229 -10.88 10.28 -3.00
CA ASN A 229 -11.19 9.56 -1.78
C ASN A 229 -11.24 8.04 -2.00
N CYS A 230 -10.83 7.27 -0.97
CA CYS A 230 -11.21 5.87 -0.84
C CYS A 230 -12.73 5.71 -0.98
N LYS A 231 -13.17 4.54 -1.37
CA LYS A 231 -14.60 4.20 -1.50
C LYS A 231 -15.05 3.29 -0.36
N VAL A 232 -16.32 3.37 -0.03
CA VAL A 232 -16.95 2.46 0.94
C VAL A 232 -18.31 2.02 0.45
N ALA A 233 -18.61 0.75 0.62
CA ALA A 233 -19.93 0.16 0.38
C ALA A 233 -20.33 -0.72 1.56
N LEU A 234 -21.62 -0.73 1.91
CA LEU A 234 -22.19 -1.72 2.82
C LEU A 234 -22.33 -3.04 2.05
N LEU A 235 -21.93 -4.15 2.65
CA LEU A 235 -22.20 -5.48 2.11
C LEU A 235 -23.57 -5.99 2.56
N LYS A 236 -24.29 -6.68 1.68
CA LYS A 236 -25.50 -7.42 2.03
C LYS A 236 -25.16 -8.57 3.01
N PRO A 237 -26.17 -9.14 3.69
CA PRO A 237 -25.96 -10.29 4.57
C PRO A 237 -25.28 -11.49 3.92
N ASP A 238 -25.36 -11.64 2.60
CA ASP A 238 -24.70 -12.67 1.81
C ASP A 238 -23.19 -12.48 1.68
N MET A 239 -22.65 -11.32 2.08
CA MET A 239 -21.22 -10.96 1.99
C MET A 239 -20.67 -10.92 0.56
N LYS A 240 -21.52 -10.96 -0.47
CA LYS A 240 -21.14 -11.07 -1.89
C LYS A 240 -21.61 -9.91 -2.76
N ASN A 241 -22.51 -9.09 -2.22
CA ASN A 241 -23.14 -8.01 -2.95
C ASN A 241 -23.12 -6.72 -2.14
N PHE A 242 -23.03 -5.58 -2.81
CA PHE A 242 -23.22 -4.28 -2.16
C PHE A 242 -24.71 -4.05 -1.84
N ASP A 243 -24.95 -3.49 -0.65
CA ASP A 243 -26.25 -2.99 -0.22
C ASP A 243 -26.32 -1.47 -0.42
N GLY A 244 -26.85 -1.07 -1.57
CA GLY A 244 -26.97 0.32 -1.95
C GLY A 244 -25.76 0.83 -2.76
N LYS A 245 -25.53 2.15 -2.70
CA LYS A 245 -24.52 2.84 -3.53
C LYS A 245 -23.16 2.89 -2.84
N VAL A 246 -22.11 2.79 -3.62
CA VAL A 246 -20.74 3.14 -3.22
C VAL A 246 -20.67 4.64 -2.87
N LYS A 247 -20.00 4.95 -1.77
CA LYS A 247 -19.80 6.32 -1.25
C LYS A 247 -18.31 6.63 -1.12
N ASP A 248 -18.01 7.92 -1.02
CA ASP A 248 -16.67 8.40 -0.71
C ASP A 248 -16.38 8.33 0.79
N VAL A 249 -15.18 7.89 1.15
CA VAL A 249 -14.61 8.03 2.49
C VAL A 249 -13.98 9.42 2.58
N LEU A 250 -14.78 10.41 2.99
CA LEU A 250 -14.30 11.78 3.06
C LEU A 250 -13.32 11.96 4.23
N ILE A 251 -12.08 12.35 3.90
CA ILE A 251 -11.06 12.74 4.87
C ILE A 251 -11.01 14.28 4.92
N VAL A 252 -11.10 14.84 6.13
CA VAL A 252 -11.07 16.28 6.37
C VAL A 252 -9.91 16.66 7.30
N ASP A 253 -9.47 17.90 7.22
CA ASP A 253 -8.51 18.48 8.16
C ASP A 253 -9.17 18.79 9.53
N SER A 254 -8.41 19.38 10.44
CA SER A 254 -8.91 19.77 11.78
C SER A 254 -9.99 20.86 11.77
N LEU A 255 -10.15 21.56 10.64
CA LEU A 255 -11.17 22.59 10.44
C LEU A 255 -12.40 22.05 9.69
N GLY A 256 -12.43 20.73 9.39
CA GLY A 256 -13.52 20.08 8.66
C GLY A 256 -13.47 20.29 7.14
N LYS A 257 -12.37 20.81 6.58
CA LYS A 257 -12.20 21.00 5.14
C LYS A 257 -11.66 19.72 4.49
N PRO A 258 -12.18 19.29 3.32
CA PRO A 258 -11.62 18.16 2.57
C PRO A 258 -10.13 18.35 2.27
N LEU A 259 -9.36 17.24 2.32
CA LEU A 259 -7.98 17.26 1.87
C LEU A 259 -7.91 17.52 0.37
N LEU A 260 -6.83 18.14 -0.08
CA LEU A 260 -6.60 18.52 -1.47
C LEU A 260 -5.59 17.58 -2.15
N THR A 261 -5.57 17.58 -3.47
CA THR A 261 -4.62 16.79 -4.27
C THR A 261 -3.18 17.08 -3.88
N LYS A 262 -2.80 18.33 -3.61
CA LYS A 262 -1.46 18.73 -3.16
C LYS A 262 -1.06 18.24 -1.76
N ASP A 263 -1.98 17.70 -0.99
CA ASP A 263 -1.72 17.21 0.36
C ASP A 263 -1.02 15.81 0.36
N HIS A 264 0.01 15.64 -0.44
CA HIS A 264 0.69 14.36 -0.69
C HIS A 264 1.07 13.60 0.58
N ASN A 265 1.46 14.30 1.65
CA ASN A 265 1.86 13.68 2.92
C ASN A 265 0.69 13.20 3.78
N ARG A 266 -0.56 13.40 3.35
CA ARG A 266 -1.74 13.08 4.18
C ARG A 266 -2.99 12.68 3.39
N ARG A 267 -3.02 12.87 2.05
CA ARG A 267 -4.14 12.41 1.23
C ARG A 267 -4.12 10.90 1.07
N PHE A 268 -5.30 10.34 0.81
CA PHE A 268 -5.43 8.93 0.46
C PHE A 268 -4.74 8.62 -0.88
N PHE A 269 -4.04 7.48 -0.94
CA PHE A 269 -3.52 6.92 -2.17
C PHE A 269 -4.03 5.49 -2.37
N GLU A 270 -3.80 4.58 -1.41
CA GLU A 270 -4.19 3.17 -1.44
C GLU A 270 -4.12 2.53 -0.05
N GLY A 271 -4.24 1.19 0.05
CA GLY A 271 -3.96 0.45 1.28
C GLY A 271 -4.93 0.76 2.40
N SER A 272 -6.23 0.85 2.12
CA SER A 272 -7.26 1.15 3.12
C SER A 272 -7.38 0.04 4.18
N TRP A 273 -7.55 0.44 5.44
CA TRP A 273 -7.89 -0.45 6.54
C TRP A 273 -8.81 0.24 7.54
N MET A 274 -9.64 -0.54 8.25
CA MET A 274 -10.54 -0.03 9.28
C MET A 274 -10.44 -0.85 10.55
N HIS A 275 -10.28 -0.17 11.69
CA HIS A 275 -10.45 -0.79 13.00
C HIS A 275 -11.22 0.13 13.96
N LYS A 276 -11.75 -0.44 15.03
CA LYS A 276 -12.50 0.30 16.05
C LYS A 276 -11.74 0.25 17.38
N TYR A 277 -11.48 1.41 17.96
CA TYR A 277 -10.85 1.53 19.26
C TYR A 277 -11.57 2.57 20.12
N ASN A 278 -11.91 2.23 21.37
CA ASN A 278 -12.64 3.08 22.30
C ASN A 278 -13.87 3.76 21.69
N GLY A 279 -14.69 2.99 20.94
CA GLY A 279 -15.92 3.47 20.30
C GLY A 279 -15.72 4.41 19.12
N LYS A 280 -14.49 4.64 18.66
CA LYS A 280 -14.16 5.42 17.47
C LYS A 280 -13.68 4.54 16.34
N TYR A 281 -13.91 4.96 15.10
CA TYR A 281 -13.48 4.31 13.87
C TYR A 281 -12.20 4.95 13.39
N TYR A 282 -11.17 4.14 13.20
CA TYR A 282 -9.86 4.52 12.71
C TYR A 282 -9.73 4.03 11.28
N PHE A 283 -9.81 4.96 10.35
CA PHE A 283 -9.51 4.72 8.95
C PHE A 283 -8.03 4.95 8.72
N THR A 284 -7.29 3.91 8.33
CA THR A 284 -5.86 3.97 8.09
C THR A 284 -5.56 3.68 6.61
N TYR A 285 -4.52 4.30 6.07
CA TYR A 285 -4.24 4.26 4.64
C TYR A 285 -2.80 4.66 4.33
N SER A 286 -2.34 4.33 3.11
CA SER A 286 -1.07 4.76 2.54
C SER A 286 -1.22 6.08 1.77
N THR A 287 -0.19 6.92 1.84
CA THR A 287 -0.08 8.16 1.05
C THR A 287 0.61 7.94 -0.30
N GLY A 288 1.07 6.71 -0.59
CA GLY A 288 1.71 6.32 -1.85
C GLY A 288 3.05 6.99 -2.06
N ASP A 289 3.09 8.01 -2.92
CA ASP A 289 4.31 8.72 -3.36
C ASP A 289 5.14 9.35 -2.23
N THR A 290 4.60 9.52 -1.04
CA THR A 290 5.34 9.97 0.15
C THR A 290 5.58 8.84 1.18
N HIS A 291 5.06 7.63 0.90
CA HIS A 291 5.33 6.37 1.61
C HIS A 291 4.93 6.34 3.09
N PHE A 292 4.08 7.27 3.57
CA PHE A 292 3.58 7.26 4.94
C PHE A 292 2.36 6.34 5.09
N LEU A 293 2.21 5.74 6.28
CA LEU A 293 0.91 5.26 6.74
C LEU A 293 0.28 6.31 7.66
N CYS A 294 -0.90 6.75 7.25
CA CYS A 294 -1.67 7.81 7.90
C CYS A 294 -2.96 7.26 8.49
N TYR A 295 -3.54 8.01 9.43
CA TYR A 295 -4.85 7.68 9.99
C TYR A 295 -5.74 8.90 10.16
N ALA A 296 -7.03 8.64 10.06
CA ALA A 296 -8.10 9.60 10.31
C ALA A 296 -9.19 8.94 11.19
N VAL A 297 -9.88 9.71 12.00
CA VAL A 297 -10.81 9.19 13.03
C VAL A 297 -12.19 9.78 12.86
N SER A 298 -13.21 8.95 13.05
CA SER A 298 -14.63 9.32 13.01
C SER A 298 -15.43 8.67 14.15
N SER A 299 -16.64 9.18 14.40
CA SER A 299 -17.65 8.52 15.22
C SER A 299 -18.58 7.62 14.39
N SER A 300 -18.40 7.55 13.09
CA SER A 300 -19.19 6.77 12.14
C SER A 300 -18.27 5.97 11.20
N PRO A 301 -18.61 4.72 10.84
CA PRO A 301 -17.84 3.93 9.87
C PRO A 301 -17.88 4.52 8.45
N LEU A 302 -18.80 5.44 8.18
CA LEU A 302 -18.95 6.12 6.89
C LEU A 302 -18.29 7.51 6.86
N GLY A 303 -17.68 7.96 7.96
CA GLY A 303 -17.07 9.28 8.08
C GLY A 303 -18.09 10.43 8.30
N PRO A 304 -17.70 11.68 8.02
CA PRO A 304 -16.36 12.10 7.60
C PRO A 304 -15.28 11.76 8.65
N PHE A 305 -14.07 11.51 8.18
CA PHE A 305 -12.93 11.17 9.02
C PHE A 305 -12.01 12.37 9.16
N THR A 306 -11.71 12.77 10.38
CA THR A 306 -10.75 13.85 10.65
C THR A 306 -9.33 13.28 10.66
N TYR A 307 -8.46 13.78 9.78
CA TYR A 307 -7.04 13.43 9.75
C TYR A 307 -6.38 13.67 11.11
N LYS A 308 -5.59 12.71 11.57
CA LYS A 308 -4.93 12.76 12.89
C LYS A 308 -3.42 12.71 12.81
N GLY A 309 -2.84 12.17 11.76
CA GLY A 309 -1.40 12.14 11.59
C GLY A 309 -0.86 10.92 10.88
N VAL A 310 0.45 10.86 10.84
CA VAL A 310 1.24 9.71 10.41
C VAL A 310 1.39 8.78 11.61
N PHE A 311 1.17 7.49 11.42
CA PHE A 311 1.41 6.49 12.47
C PHE A 311 2.56 5.52 12.14
N MET A 312 3.02 5.49 10.89
CA MET A 312 4.21 4.75 10.50
C MET A 312 5.01 5.53 9.45
N LYS A 313 6.31 5.66 9.67
CA LYS A 313 7.26 6.24 8.73
C LYS A 313 7.48 5.34 7.52
N PRO A 314 8.05 5.86 6.41
CA PRO A 314 8.34 5.07 5.23
C PRO A 314 9.19 3.83 5.55
N VAL A 315 8.82 2.71 4.92
CA VAL A 315 9.60 1.46 4.93
C VAL A 315 10.62 1.45 3.79
N GLN A 316 11.48 0.44 3.72
CA GLN A 316 12.26 0.19 2.52
C GLN A 316 11.35 -0.34 1.40
N GLY A 317 11.41 0.24 0.22
CA GLY A 317 10.54 -0.08 -0.93
C GLY A 317 9.56 1.04 -1.25
N TRP A 318 8.86 0.94 -2.39
CA TRP A 318 7.99 2.02 -2.85
C TRP A 318 6.59 1.94 -2.23
N THR A 319 5.98 0.76 -2.21
CA THR A 319 4.62 0.59 -1.68
C THR A 319 4.63 0.48 -0.15
N THR A 320 3.55 0.96 0.47
CA THR A 320 3.23 0.72 1.87
C THR A 320 1.78 0.25 1.99
N HIS A 321 1.57 -0.94 2.54
CA HIS A 321 0.25 -1.51 2.79
C HIS A 321 0.28 -2.26 4.12
N HIS A 322 -0.87 -2.34 4.80
CA HIS A 322 -0.92 -2.87 6.15
C HIS A 322 -2.28 -3.43 6.52
N SER A 323 -2.31 -4.16 7.62
CA SER A 323 -3.52 -4.44 8.39
C SER A 323 -3.26 -4.22 9.88
N ILE A 324 -4.32 -3.89 10.64
CA ILE A 324 -4.24 -3.68 12.08
C ILE A 324 -5.24 -4.62 12.76
N VAL A 325 -4.76 -5.42 13.70
CA VAL A 325 -5.57 -6.44 14.36
C VAL A 325 -5.31 -6.48 15.87
N GLU A 326 -6.38 -6.67 16.64
CA GLU A 326 -6.29 -6.93 18.07
C GLU A 326 -6.12 -8.43 18.34
N ILE A 327 -5.06 -8.77 19.09
CA ILE A 327 -4.75 -10.15 19.45
C ILE A 327 -4.55 -10.20 20.96
N LYS A 328 -5.46 -10.87 21.65
CA LYS A 328 -5.42 -11.05 23.13
C LYS A 328 -5.23 -9.72 23.87
N GLY A 329 -6.02 -8.69 23.52
CA GLY A 329 -6.02 -7.38 24.14
C GLY A 329 -4.82 -6.47 23.78
N ARG A 330 -4.03 -6.84 22.81
CA ARG A 330 -2.93 -6.03 22.27
C ARG A 330 -3.12 -5.80 20.77
N TRP A 331 -2.77 -4.61 20.32
CA TRP A 331 -2.87 -4.24 18.91
C TRP A 331 -1.56 -4.49 18.18
N PHE A 332 -1.63 -4.98 16.96
CA PHE A 332 -0.50 -5.25 16.09
C PHE A 332 -0.78 -4.71 14.69
N ILE A 333 0.28 -4.21 14.06
CA ILE A 333 0.28 -3.88 12.64
C ILE A 333 1.10 -4.93 11.89
N PHE A 334 0.50 -5.49 10.87
CA PHE A 334 1.19 -6.25 9.83
C PHE A 334 1.44 -5.33 8.66
N TYR A 335 2.63 -5.33 8.12
CA TYR A 335 3.07 -4.45 7.04
C TYR A 335 4.10 -5.18 6.17
N HIS A 336 4.54 -4.58 5.08
CA HIS A 336 5.62 -5.14 4.26
C HIS A 336 6.74 -4.14 4.06
N ASP A 337 7.91 -4.64 3.69
CA ASP A 337 9.04 -3.91 3.13
C ASP A 337 9.80 -4.78 2.10
N THR A 338 10.99 -4.37 1.70
CA THR A 338 11.81 -5.09 0.72
C THR A 338 13.13 -5.59 1.32
N GLN A 339 13.22 -5.84 2.61
CA GLN A 339 14.46 -6.24 3.30
C GLN A 339 15.13 -7.44 2.64
N LEU A 340 14.37 -8.44 2.22
CA LEU A 340 14.93 -9.68 1.65
C LEU A 340 15.55 -9.47 0.26
N SER A 341 14.96 -8.61 -0.57
CA SER A 341 15.32 -8.50 -1.98
C SER A 341 15.95 -7.16 -2.37
N GLY A 342 15.58 -6.08 -1.67
CA GLY A 342 15.86 -4.71 -2.09
C GLY A 342 15.08 -4.27 -3.34
N LYS A 343 14.16 -5.11 -3.89
CA LYS A 343 13.38 -4.82 -5.10
C LYS A 343 11.93 -4.49 -4.75
N THR A 344 11.39 -3.42 -5.32
CA THR A 344 10.03 -2.92 -5.08
C THR A 344 8.93 -3.99 -5.22
N HIS A 345 9.07 -4.92 -6.15
CA HIS A 345 8.08 -5.95 -6.48
C HIS A 345 8.38 -7.33 -5.88
N LEU A 346 9.36 -7.45 -4.96
CA LEU A 346 9.69 -8.69 -4.24
C LEU A 346 9.79 -8.36 -2.74
N ARG A 347 8.63 -8.20 -2.14
CA ARG A 347 8.45 -7.70 -0.78
C ARG A 347 8.43 -8.84 0.25
N ASN A 348 8.46 -8.49 1.50
CA ASN A 348 8.30 -9.43 2.62
C ASN A 348 7.45 -8.81 3.73
N ILE A 349 6.54 -9.61 4.28
CA ILE A 349 5.65 -9.18 5.36
C ILE A 349 6.33 -9.26 6.72
N LYS A 350 5.96 -8.32 7.58
CA LYS A 350 6.45 -8.16 8.95
C LYS A 350 5.31 -7.87 9.90
N VAL A 351 5.57 -7.94 11.20
CA VAL A 351 4.63 -7.56 12.25
C VAL A 351 5.33 -6.82 13.37
N THR A 352 4.68 -5.79 13.91
CA THR A 352 5.12 -5.12 15.15
C THR A 352 3.92 -4.70 15.98
N GLN A 353 4.16 -4.36 17.26
CA GLN A 353 3.09 -3.88 18.14
C GLN A 353 2.69 -2.46 17.74
N LEU A 354 1.38 -2.21 17.66
CA LEU A 354 0.78 -0.88 17.56
C LEU A 354 0.27 -0.45 18.93
N GLN A 355 0.48 0.80 19.29
CA GLN A 355 0.04 1.35 20.58
C GLN A 355 -0.85 2.56 20.37
N HIS A 356 -2.00 2.57 21.03
CA HIS A 356 -2.84 3.77 21.18
C HIS A 356 -2.45 4.48 22.47
N ASN A 357 -2.27 5.78 22.42
CA ASN A 357 -2.05 6.64 23.58
C ASN A 357 -3.37 6.86 24.33
N ALA A 358 -3.31 7.40 25.53
CA ALA A 358 -4.49 7.65 26.36
C ALA A 358 -5.51 8.62 25.72
N ASP A 359 -5.04 9.54 24.85
CA ASP A 359 -5.88 10.46 24.08
C ASP A 359 -6.48 9.82 22.80
N GLY A 360 -6.18 8.55 22.54
CA GLY A 360 -6.60 7.81 21.34
C GLY A 360 -5.72 8.04 20.12
N SER A 361 -4.66 8.84 20.19
CA SER A 361 -3.70 8.91 19.09
C SER A 361 -2.91 7.61 18.96
N ILE A 362 -2.45 7.30 17.75
CA ILE A 362 -1.57 6.15 17.52
C ILE A 362 -0.12 6.61 17.67
N LYS A 363 0.66 5.87 18.47
CA LYS A 363 2.09 6.12 18.64
C LYS A 363 2.81 5.89 17.31
N LEU A 364 3.65 6.87 16.92
CA LEU A 364 4.43 6.78 15.68
C LEU A 364 5.39 5.58 15.72
N ILE A 365 5.36 4.79 14.66
CA ILE A 365 6.27 3.66 14.44
C ILE A 365 7.34 4.08 13.44
N ASP A 366 8.60 3.89 13.82
CA ASP A 366 9.74 3.93 12.91
C ASP A 366 10.08 2.47 12.54
N PRO A 367 10.07 2.09 11.25
CA PRO A 367 10.37 0.72 10.83
C PRO A 367 11.87 0.37 10.99
N PHE A 368 12.69 1.36 11.31
CA PHE A 368 14.12 1.19 11.54
C PHE A 368 14.48 1.51 13.00
N LEU A 369 15.39 0.73 13.56
CA LEU A 369 15.95 1.04 14.86
C LEU A 369 16.90 2.25 14.74
N GLN A 370 16.69 3.23 15.59
CA GLN A 370 17.61 4.37 15.71
C GLN A 370 18.76 3.95 16.62
N ASP A 371 20.02 4.26 16.24
CA ASP A 371 21.22 4.07 17.10
C ASP A 371 21.16 4.95 18.33
#